data_0389e3a42033d14933aaef5ac5b435ad
#
_entry.id   0389e3a42033d14933aaef5ac5b435ad
#
_cell.length_a   1.000
_cell.length_b   1.000
_cell.length_c   1.000
_cell.angle_alpha   90.00
_cell.angle_beta   90.00
_cell.angle_gamma   90.00
#
_symmetry.space_group_name_H-M   'P 1'
#
loop_
_entity.id
_entity.type
_entity.pdbx_description
1 polymer ?
#
loop_
_entity_poly.entity_id
_entity_poly.type
_entity_poly.pdbx_seq_one_letter_code
_entity_poly.pdbx_strand_id
1 'polypeptide(L)'
;MGNELFLVTLMVIFAVFLWWGFKTLPGEGWQIIASLPVSRDASGSWKGINLTYYGLLTASAYVIAIEILFILMGAIGIPLKGTLTMVVILLLNCIPASRLMARVIEKKLHTFTIGGASFVGVLIAPWTIWFANTTLGTCLDYHIPCIPVLAAFTIAYSFGEGMGRLACISFGCCYGKPLSRSHSLMQRFFRNN
;
A
#
# COMPACT_ATOMS: atom_id res chain seq x y z
N MET A 1 8.52 25.30 3.67
CA MET A 1 8.38 25.62 2.22
C MET A 1 8.76 24.44 1.32
N GLY A 2 9.95 23.83 1.42
CA GLY A 2 10.33 22.72 0.51
C GLY A 2 9.44 21.49 0.59
N ASN A 3 9.10 21.05 1.80
CA ASN A 3 8.25 19.87 2.00
C ASN A 3 6.80 20.09 1.57
N GLU A 4 6.27 21.28 1.76
CA GLU A 4 4.91 21.64 1.34
C GLU A 4 4.81 21.65 -0.19
N LEU A 5 5.80 22.26 -0.87
CA LEU A 5 5.86 22.27 -2.33
C LEU A 5 6.01 20.85 -2.88
N PHE A 6 6.85 20.02 -2.25
CA PHE A 6 7.01 18.61 -2.62
C PHE A 6 5.68 17.86 -2.50
N LEU A 7 4.97 17.98 -1.40
CA LEU A 7 3.70 17.31 -1.19
C LEU A 7 2.62 17.77 -2.17
N VAL A 8 2.51 19.08 -2.41
CA VAL A 8 1.55 19.63 -3.40
C VAL A 8 1.86 19.09 -4.80
N THR A 9 3.13 19.11 -5.21
CA THR A 9 3.54 18.57 -6.51
C THR A 9 3.21 17.09 -6.62
N LEU A 10 3.50 16.31 -5.57
CA LEU A 10 3.20 14.89 -5.51
C LEU A 10 1.68 14.63 -5.60
N MET A 11 0.86 15.41 -4.88
CA MET A 11 -0.60 15.31 -4.94
C MET A 11 -1.13 15.59 -6.35
N VAL A 12 -0.61 16.59 -7.04
CA VAL A 12 -1.02 16.91 -8.42
C VAL A 12 -0.66 15.77 -9.37
N ILE A 13 0.58 15.28 -9.30
CA ILE A 13 1.02 14.13 -10.12
C ILE A 13 0.13 12.92 -9.88
N PHE A 14 -0.13 12.59 -8.61
CA PHE A 14 -1.00 11.47 -8.25
C PHE A 14 -2.45 11.66 -8.69
N ALA A 15 -2.99 12.85 -8.56
CA ALA A 15 -4.35 13.14 -9.01
C ALA A 15 -4.51 12.88 -10.52
N VAL A 16 -3.56 13.34 -11.33
CA VAL A 16 -3.53 13.09 -12.78
C VAL A 16 -3.38 11.61 -13.07
N PHE A 17 -2.48 10.93 -12.37
CA PHE A 17 -2.22 9.50 -12.58
C PHE A 17 -3.41 8.64 -12.16
N LEU A 18 -4.03 8.93 -11.02
CA LEU A 18 -5.24 8.24 -10.56
C LEU A 18 -6.42 8.49 -11.51
N TRP A 19 -6.60 9.73 -11.96
CA TRP A 19 -7.64 10.06 -12.94
C TRP A 19 -7.47 9.26 -14.24
N TRP A 20 -6.24 9.21 -14.78
CA TRP A 20 -5.91 8.39 -15.93
C TRP A 20 -6.21 6.89 -15.65
N GLY A 21 -5.75 6.36 -14.52
CA GLY A 21 -5.95 4.97 -14.13
C GLY A 21 -7.42 4.60 -13.98
N PHE A 22 -8.24 5.42 -13.31
CA PHE A 22 -9.67 5.19 -13.17
C PHE A 22 -10.40 5.22 -14.52
N LYS A 23 -9.93 6.01 -15.47
CA LYS A 23 -10.53 6.11 -16.81
C LYS A 23 -10.13 4.95 -17.71
N THR A 24 -8.90 4.48 -17.63
CA THR A 24 -8.31 3.55 -18.61
C THR A 24 -8.34 2.10 -18.14
N LEU A 25 -7.95 1.81 -16.91
CA LEU A 25 -7.79 0.44 -16.42
C LEU A 25 -9.08 -0.40 -16.42
N PRO A 26 -10.28 0.12 -16.15
CA PRO A 26 -11.50 -0.68 -16.21
C PRO A 26 -11.84 -1.21 -17.61
N GLY A 27 -11.35 -0.56 -18.66
CA GLY A 27 -11.57 -0.95 -20.05
C GLY A 27 -10.61 -2.01 -20.58
N GLU A 28 -9.49 -2.20 -19.90
CA GLU A 28 -8.40 -3.04 -20.41
C GLU A 28 -8.74 -4.53 -20.44
N GLY A 29 -9.57 -5.05 -19.56
CA GLY A 29 -9.97 -6.47 -19.53
C GLY A 29 -8.80 -7.47 -19.46
N TRP A 30 -7.57 -6.99 -19.41
CA TRP A 30 -6.34 -7.75 -19.48
C TRP A 30 -5.67 -7.86 -18.11
N GLN A 31 -5.34 -9.08 -17.75
CA GLN A 31 -4.67 -9.37 -16.48
C GLN A 31 -3.17 -9.56 -16.67
N ILE A 32 -2.74 -10.04 -17.84
CA ILE A 32 -1.39 -10.52 -18.09
C ILE A 32 -0.68 -9.56 -19.04
N ILE A 33 0.47 -9.02 -18.57
CA ILE A 33 1.37 -8.18 -19.38
C ILE A 33 2.33 -9.07 -20.16
N ALA A 34 2.90 -10.09 -19.49
CA ALA A 34 3.87 -11.01 -20.05
C ALA A 34 3.83 -12.34 -19.29
N SER A 35 4.20 -13.42 -19.97
CA SER A 35 4.38 -14.74 -19.37
C SER A 35 5.81 -15.20 -19.55
N LEU A 36 6.49 -15.55 -18.45
CA LEU A 36 7.84 -16.09 -18.46
C LEU A 36 7.76 -17.62 -18.37
N PRO A 37 8.19 -18.39 -19.37
CA PRO A 37 8.20 -19.85 -19.29
C PRO A 37 9.24 -20.31 -18.28
N VAL A 38 8.83 -21.13 -17.30
CA VAL A 38 9.70 -21.60 -16.21
C VAL A 38 10.02 -23.09 -16.37
N SER A 39 9.06 -23.92 -16.72
CA SER A 39 9.21 -25.37 -16.85
C SER A 39 8.26 -25.96 -17.88
N ARG A 40 8.64 -27.12 -18.42
CA ARG A 40 7.81 -27.90 -19.34
C ARG A 40 7.26 -29.11 -18.59
N ASP A 41 5.97 -29.33 -18.69
CA ASP A 41 5.33 -30.49 -18.06
C ASP A 41 5.58 -31.77 -18.88
N ALA A 42 5.39 -32.94 -18.29
CA ALA A 42 5.49 -34.23 -18.97
C ALA A 42 4.57 -34.37 -20.19
N SER A 43 3.47 -33.61 -20.22
CA SER A 43 2.54 -33.51 -21.37
C SER A 43 3.03 -32.61 -22.50
N GLY A 44 4.22 -31.96 -22.36
CA GLY A 44 4.74 -31.00 -23.33
C GLY A 44 4.21 -29.58 -23.17
N SER A 45 3.31 -29.32 -22.22
CA SER A 45 2.77 -27.99 -21.91
C SER A 45 3.76 -27.15 -21.11
N TRP A 46 3.85 -25.85 -21.42
CA TRP A 46 4.68 -24.90 -20.68
C TRP A 46 3.96 -24.38 -19.45
N LYS A 47 4.63 -24.45 -18.30
CA LYS A 47 4.24 -23.74 -17.09
C LYS A 47 5.04 -22.44 -17.00
N GLY A 48 4.35 -21.31 -16.84
CA GLY A 48 4.96 -19.99 -16.78
C GLY A 48 4.52 -19.21 -15.56
N ILE A 49 5.33 -18.19 -15.20
CA ILE A 49 4.95 -17.13 -14.25
C ILE A 49 4.40 -15.98 -15.06
N ASN A 50 3.18 -15.55 -14.71
CA ASN A 50 2.55 -14.42 -15.36
C ASN A 50 2.87 -13.12 -14.62
N LEU A 51 3.44 -12.16 -15.34
CA LEU A 51 3.52 -10.78 -14.91
C LEU A 51 2.17 -10.12 -15.21
N THR A 52 1.52 -9.62 -14.17
CA THR A 52 0.17 -9.04 -14.27
C THR A 52 0.21 -7.55 -13.97
N TYR A 53 -0.74 -6.77 -14.52
CA TYR A 53 -0.95 -5.38 -14.14
C TYR A 53 -1.18 -5.23 -12.63
N TYR A 54 -1.93 -6.15 -12.03
CA TYR A 54 -2.11 -6.20 -10.58
C TYR A 54 -0.77 -6.28 -9.83
N GLY A 55 0.09 -7.19 -10.23
CA GLY A 55 1.41 -7.36 -9.62
C GLY A 55 2.30 -6.13 -9.79
N LEU A 56 2.35 -5.58 -11.01
CA LEU A 56 3.14 -4.40 -11.32
C LEU A 56 2.68 -3.18 -10.50
N LEU A 57 1.37 -2.87 -10.51
CA LEU A 57 0.82 -1.73 -9.79
C LEU A 57 0.95 -1.89 -8.27
N THR A 58 0.80 -3.11 -7.76
CA THR A 58 1.03 -3.40 -6.33
C THR A 58 2.49 -3.19 -5.94
N ALA A 59 3.44 -3.71 -6.72
CA ALA A 59 4.87 -3.51 -6.48
C ALA A 59 5.24 -2.02 -6.55
N SER A 60 4.74 -1.30 -7.56
CA SER A 60 4.95 0.15 -7.69
C SER A 60 4.38 0.92 -6.50
N ALA A 61 3.23 0.52 -5.97
CA ALA A 61 2.63 1.13 -4.78
C ALA A 61 3.54 1.03 -3.55
N TYR A 62 4.16 -0.14 -3.34
CA TYR A 62 5.13 -0.31 -2.25
C TYR A 62 6.39 0.53 -2.45
N VAL A 63 6.95 0.54 -3.66
CA VAL A 63 8.16 1.33 -3.96
C VAL A 63 7.90 2.80 -3.73
N ILE A 64 6.83 3.35 -4.28
CA ILE A 64 6.45 4.76 -4.13
C ILE A 64 6.20 5.12 -2.66
N ALA A 65 5.47 4.29 -1.91
CA ALA A 65 5.24 4.53 -0.49
C ALA A 65 6.54 4.57 0.31
N ILE A 66 7.46 3.66 0.03
CA ILE A 66 8.78 3.61 0.68
C ILE A 66 9.61 4.84 0.30
N GLU A 67 9.67 5.22 -0.96
CA GLU A 67 10.40 6.41 -1.41
C GLU A 67 9.88 7.69 -0.75
N ILE A 68 8.55 7.90 -0.73
CA ILE A 68 7.93 9.03 -0.04
C ILE A 68 8.30 9.04 1.44
N LEU A 69 8.21 7.88 2.09
CA LEU A 69 8.58 7.75 3.50
C LEU A 69 10.03 8.17 3.73
N PHE A 70 10.98 7.65 2.95
CA PHE A 70 12.40 7.99 3.11
C PHE A 70 12.68 9.48 2.89
N ILE A 71 12.02 10.09 1.89
CA ILE A 71 12.15 11.54 1.63
C ILE A 71 11.64 12.35 2.82
N LEU A 72 10.44 12.03 3.33
CA LEU A 72 9.84 12.73 4.47
C LEU A 72 10.62 12.53 5.76
N MET A 73 11.10 11.30 6.02
CA MET A 73 11.92 11.01 7.19
C MET A 73 13.27 11.75 7.13
N GLY A 74 13.90 11.80 5.95
CA GLY A 74 15.11 12.60 5.74
C GLY A 74 14.87 14.09 5.94
N ALA A 75 13.72 14.62 5.50
CA ALA A 75 13.35 16.03 5.66
C ALA A 75 13.13 16.45 7.12
N ILE A 76 12.76 15.53 8.00
CA ILE A 76 12.65 15.77 9.46
C ILE A 76 13.93 15.40 10.22
N GLY A 77 15.01 15.08 9.50
CA GLY A 77 16.32 14.82 10.09
C GLY A 77 16.51 13.40 10.67
N ILE A 78 15.63 12.46 10.35
CA ILE A 78 15.80 11.07 10.79
C ILE A 78 16.84 10.38 9.90
N PRO A 79 17.93 9.84 10.47
CA PRO A 79 18.95 9.15 9.69
C PRO A 79 18.42 7.86 9.07
N LEU A 80 19.01 7.46 7.95
CA LEU A 80 18.63 6.27 7.19
C LEU A 80 18.51 5.02 8.06
N LYS A 81 19.47 4.82 9.00
CA LYS A 81 19.44 3.68 9.93
C LYS A 81 18.17 3.65 10.78
N GLY A 82 17.73 4.80 11.29
CA GLY A 82 16.52 4.93 12.10
C GLY A 82 15.27 4.63 11.29
N THR A 83 15.19 5.17 10.07
CA THR A 83 14.08 4.90 9.15
C THR A 83 13.99 3.42 8.80
N LEU A 84 15.11 2.79 8.41
CA LEU A 84 15.16 1.36 8.13
C LEU A 84 14.74 0.50 9.32
N THR A 85 15.21 0.83 10.51
CA THR A 85 14.84 0.10 11.73
C THR A 85 13.34 0.15 11.98
N MET A 86 12.73 1.34 11.88
CA MET A 86 11.28 1.48 12.06
C MET A 86 10.49 0.72 10.98
N VAL A 87 10.91 0.79 9.72
CA VAL A 87 10.28 0.04 8.63
C VAL A 87 10.35 -1.46 8.89
N VAL A 88 11.52 -1.98 9.28
CA VAL A 88 11.70 -3.41 9.60
C VAL A 88 10.80 -3.83 10.77
N ILE A 89 10.75 -3.07 11.86
CA ILE A 89 9.89 -3.38 13.02
C ILE A 89 8.43 -3.38 12.59
N LEU A 90 7.97 -2.40 11.82
CA LEU A 90 6.60 -2.36 11.32
C LEU A 90 6.28 -3.56 10.42
N LEU A 91 7.15 -3.92 9.49
CA LEU A 91 6.94 -5.07 8.61
C LEU A 91 6.89 -6.38 9.38
N LEU A 92 7.80 -6.58 10.36
CA LEU A 92 7.82 -7.77 11.21
C LEU A 92 6.53 -7.94 12.02
N ASN A 93 5.84 -6.87 12.35
CA ASN A 93 4.56 -6.92 13.04
C ASN A 93 3.36 -6.99 12.08
N CYS A 94 3.35 -6.16 11.03
CA CYS A 94 2.21 -6.06 10.11
C CYS A 94 2.04 -7.31 9.24
N ILE A 95 3.13 -7.97 8.82
CA ILE A 95 3.04 -9.17 7.97
C ILE A 95 2.38 -10.35 8.70
N PRO A 96 2.83 -10.74 9.93
CA PRO A 96 2.12 -11.79 10.69
C PRO A 96 0.70 -11.39 11.05
N ALA A 97 0.48 -10.13 11.45
CA ALA A 97 -0.84 -9.62 11.79
C ALA A 97 -1.81 -9.69 10.60
N SER A 98 -1.37 -9.32 9.40
CA SER A 98 -2.16 -9.43 8.17
C SER A 98 -2.60 -10.87 7.91
N ARG A 99 -1.70 -11.84 8.07
CA ARG A 99 -2.01 -13.27 7.94
C ARG A 99 -2.97 -13.76 9.02
N LEU A 100 -2.75 -13.32 10.26
CA LEU A 100 -3.62 -13.70 11.40
C LEU A 100 -5.03 -13.16 11.18
N MET A 101 -5.17 -11.89 10.80
CA MET A 101 -6.46 -11.26 10.52
C MET A 101 -7.18 -11.93 9.35
N ALA A 102 -6.48 -12.26 8.26
CA ALA A 102 -7.04 -13.01 7.15
C ALA A 102 -7.57 -14.38 7.59
N ARG A 103 -6.82 -15.08 8.43
CA ARG A 103 -7.21 -16.41 8.94
C ARG A 103 -8.38 -16.34 9.91
N VAL A 104 -8.38 -15.39 10.86
CA VAL A 104 -9.37 -15.31 11.94
C VAL A 104 -10.66 -14.64 11.46
N ILE A 105 -10.57 -13.52 10.76
CA ILE A 105 -11.73 -12.71 10.38
C ILE A 105 -12.29 -13.13 9.03
N GLU A 106 -11.42 -13.26 8.01
CA GLU A 106 -11.87 -13.59 6.66
C GLU A 106 -11.98 -15.10 6.39
N LYS A 107 -11.51 -15.93 7.34
CA LYS A 107 -11.49 -17.41 7.23
C LYS A 107 -10.75 -17.92 5.98
N LYS A 108 -9.74 -17.18 5.51
CA LYS A 108 -8.91 -17.49 4.34
C LYS A 108 -7.51 -17.90 4.79
N LEU A 109 -7.06 -19.09 4.42
CA LEU A 109 -5.80 -19.67 4.93
C LEU A 109 -4.54 -19.15 4.22
N HIS A 110 -4.65 -18.65 2.98
CA HIS A 110 -3.49 -18.34 2.13
C HIS A 110 -3.50 -16.91 1.57
N THR A 111 -4.22 -15.99 2.20
CA THR A 111 -4.32 -14.60 1.76
C THR A 111 -3.75 -13.63 2.78
N PHE A 112 -3.33 -12.46 2.29
CA PHE A 112 -3.00 -11.31 3.11
C PHE A 112 -4.17 -10.33 3.07
N THR A 113 -4.50 -9.75 4.22
CA THR A 113 -5.51 -8.69 4.26
C THR A 113 -4.82 -7.34 4.47
N ILE A 114 -4.92 -6.47 3.47
CA ILE A 114 -4.33 -5.12 3.52
C ILE A 114 -4.97 -4.33 4.67
N GLY A 115 -6.30 -4.40 4.81
CA GLY A 115 -7.01 -3.74 5.89
C GLY A 115 -6.56 -4.17 7.29
N GLY A 116 -6.30 -5.47 7.49
CA GLY A 116 -5.74 -5.98 8.75
C GLY A 116 -4.33 -5.48 9.02
N ALA A 117 -3.46 -5.47 8.00
CA ALA A 117 -2.11 -4.95 8.13
C ALA A 117 -2.11 -3.46 8.48
N SER A 118 -2.94 -2.67 7.80
CA SER A 118 -3.08 -1.23 8.03
C SER A 118 -3.61 -0.92 9.43
N PHE A 119 -4.65 -1.62 9.86
CA PHE A 119 -5.22 -1.45 11.20
C PHE A 119 -4.17 -1.70 12.28
N VAL A 120 -3.45 -2.82 12.20
CA VAL A 120 -2.37 -3.13 13.15
C VAL A 120 -1.24 -2.12 13.03
N GLY A 121 -0.85 -1.73 11.82
CA GLY A 121 0.19 -0.71 11.58
C GLY A 121 -0.11 0.62 12.26
N VAL A 122 -1.35 1.12 12.16
CA VAL A 122 -1.79 2.35 12.82
C VAL A 122 -1.73 2.20 14.34
N LEU A 123 -2.17 1.07 14.89
CA LEU A 123 -2.16 0.84 16.33
C LEU A 123 -0.75 0.73 16.91
N ILE A 124 0.17 0.06 16.21
CA ILE A 124 1.51 -0.19 16.72
C ILE A 124 2.52 0.91 16.39
N ALA A 125 2.23 1.80 15.43
CA ALA A 125 3.17 2.85 15.02
C ALA A 125 3.66 3.74 16.19
N PRO A 126 2.80 4.26 17.09
CA PRO A 126 3.25 5.02 18.25
C PRO A 126 4.16 4.20 19.19
N TRP A 127 3.82 2.95 19.41
CA TRP A 127 4.61 2.03 20.24
C TRP A 127 5.96 1.69 19.61
N THR A 128 6.00 1.58 18.27
CA THR A 128 7.25 1.37 17.52
C THR A 128 8.20 2.55 17.70
N ILE A 129 7.68 3.78 17.66
CA ILE A 129 8.48 5.00 17.88
C ILE A 129 8.96 5.06 19.32
N TRP A 130 8.09 4.79 20.28
CA TRP A 130 8.46 4.73 21.70
C TRP A 130 9.55 3.68 21.95
N PHE A 131 9.38 2.48 21.42
CA PHE A 131 10.38 1.40 21.51
C PHE A 131 11.70 1.78 20.85
N ALA A 132 11.67 2.38 19.66
CA ALA A 132 12.87 2.85 18.99
C ALA A 132 13.62 3.92 19.83
N ASN A 133 12.90 4.86 20.45
CA ASN A 133 13.51 5.85 21.31
C ASN A 133 14.11 5.27 22.61
N THR A 134 13.49 4.25 23.19
CA THR A 134 13.97 3.64 24.43
C THR A 134 15.12 2.67 24.23
N THR A 135 15.13 1.93 23.12
CA THR A 135 16.14 0.89 22.85
C THR A 135 17.27 1.37 21.96
N LEU A 136 16.96 2.18 20.96
CA LEU A 136 17.91 2.64 19.96
C LEU A 136 18.36 4.09 20.20
N GLY A 137 17.55 4.91 20.87
CA GLY A 137 17.89 6.30 21.20
C GLY A 137 19.15 6.42 22.00
N THR A 138 19.41 5.46 22.90
CA THR A 138 20.67 5.36 23.67
C THR A 138 21.89 4.97 22.81
N CYS A 139 21.67 4.27 21.68
CA CYS A 139 22.73 3.84 20.77
C CYS A 139 22.92 4.76 19.57
N LEU A 140 21.95 5.63 19.28
CA LEU A 140 21.89 6.40 18.04
C LEU A 140 22.05 7.93 18.26
N ASP A 141 22.20 8.38 19.50
CA ASP A 141 22.38 9.80 19.90
C ASP A 141 21.34 10.78 19.33
N TYR A 142 20.14 10.31 18.96
CA TYR A 142 19.06 11.19 18.49
C TYR A 142 17.69 10.71 18.98
N HIS A 143 16.79 11.67 19.15
CA HIS A 143 15.41 11.42 19.54
C HIS A 143 14.47 11.48 18.32
N ILE A 144 13.66 10.45 18.15
CA ILE A 144 12.68 10.34 17.06
C ILE A 144 11.42 11.11 17.46
N PRO A 145 11.06 12.21 16.80
CA PRO A 145 9.86 12.98 17.12
C PRO A 145 8.59 12.21 16.67
N CYS A 146 7.70 11.91 17.62
CA CYS A 146 6.55 11.04 17.38
C CYS A 146 5.59 11.61 16.33
N ILE A 147 5.13 12.86 16.47
CA ILE A 147 4.11 13.47 15.61
C ILE A 147 4.59 13.61 14.15
N PRO A 148 5.76 14.18 13.84
CA PRO A 148 6.25 14.28 12.48
C PRO A 148 6.44 12.91 11.80
N VAL A 149 6.89 11.92 12.54
CA VAL A 149 7.10 10.56 12.03
C VAL A 149 5.76 9.87 11.74
N LEU A 150 4.77 9.98 12.61
CA LEU A 150 3.43 9.48 12.35
C LEU A 150 2.79 10.17 11.13
N ALA A 151 3.00 11.47 10.97
CA ALA A 151 2.54 12.19 9.78
C ALA A 151 3.22 11.66 8.51
N ALA A 152 4.54 11.44 8.53
CA ALA A 152 5.27 10.86 7.40
C ALA A 152 4.76 9.46 7.04
N PHE A 153 4.53 8.59 8.02
CA PHE A 153 3.93 7.27 7.81
C PHE A 153 2.53 7.37 7.19
N THR A 154 1.68 8.26 7.72
CA THR A 154 0.31 8.42 7.22
C THR A 154 0.29 8.94 5.79
N ILE A 155 1.14 9.90 5.45
CA ILE A 155 1.26 10.44 4.09
C ILE A 155 1.75 9.34 3.14
N ALA A 156 2.85 8.66 3.46
CA ALA A 156 3.41 7.60 2.62
C ALA A 156 2.39 6.46 2.41
N TYR A 157 1.69 6.05 3.48
CA TYR A 157 0.64 5.05 3.39
C TYR A 157 -0.51 5.48 2.47
N SER A 158 -0.96 6.74 2.58
CA SER A 158 -2.07 7.24 1.76
C SER A 158 -1.75 7.21 0.26
N PHE A 159 -0.53 7.57 -0.12
CA PHE A 159 -0.09 7.46 -1.52
C PHE A 159 0.04 5.99 -1.97
N GLY A 160 0.61 5.13 -1.14
CA GLY A 160 0.69 3.70 -1.42
C GLY A 160 -0.67 3.03 -1.56
N GLU A 161 -1.63 3.36 -0.68
CA GLU A 161 -3.00 2.85 -0.76
C GLU A 161 -3.71 3.33 -2.05
N GLY A 162 -3.59 4.62 -2.39
CA GLY A 162 -4.17 5.17 -3.62
C GLY A 162 -3.64 4.45 -4.87
N MET A 163 -2.33 4.24 -4.94
CA MET A 163 -1.70 3.49 -6.02
C MET A 163 -2.14 2.02 -6.04
N GLY A 164 -2.22 1.38 -4.87
CA GLY A 164 -2.68 -0.01 -4.73
C GLY A 164 -4.12 -0.21 -5.19
N ARG A 165 -4.98 0.81 -5.09
CA ARG A 165 -6.35 0.77 -5.61
C ARG A 165 -6.39 0.61 -7.14
N LEU A 166 -5.42 1.14 -7.86
CA LEU A 166 -5.32 0.90 -9.31
C LEU A 166 -5.08 -0.57 -9.63
N ALA A 167 -4.32 -1.29 -8.80
CA ALA A 167 -4.17 -2.74 -8.94
C ALA A 167 -5.52 -3.46 -8.78
N CYS A 168 -6.32 -3.09 -7.79
CA CYS A 168 -7.67 -3.65 -7.61
C CYS A 168 -8.57 -3.38 -8.81
N ILE A 169 -8.50 -2.18 -9.40
CA ILE A 169 -9.29 -1.79 -10.58
C ILE A 169 -8.85 -2.60 -11.81
N SER A 170 -7.55 -2.74 -12.04
CA SER A 170 -7.02 -3.53 -13.16
C SER A 170 -7.42 -5.00 -13.08
N PHE A 171 -7.51 -5.55 -11.87
CA PHE A 171 -7.90 -6.93 -11.63
C PHE A 171 -9.42 -7.15 -11.62
N GLY A 172 -10.22 -6.10 -11.54
CA GLY A 172 -11.66 -6.22 -11.44
C GLY A 172 -12.15 -6.73 -10.08
N CYS A 173 -11.38 -6.48 -9.02
CA CYS A 173 -11.78 -6.82 -7.66
C CYS A 173 -12.13 -5.56 -6.86
N CYS A 174 -12.78 -5.72 -5.73
CA CYS A 174 -13.09 -4.64 -4.78
C CYS A 174 -14.00 -3.52 -5.33
N TYR A 175 -14.85 -3.81 -6.29
CA TYR A 175 -15.82 -2.84 -6.84
C TYR A 175 -17.00 -2.52 -5.89
N GLY A 176 -17.01 -3.09 -4.70
CA GLY A 176 -18.09 -2.88 -3.74
C GLY A 176 -19.35 -3.69 -4.07
N LYS A 177 -20.50 -3.18 -3.62
CA LYS A 177 -21.81 -3.81 -3.86
C LYS A 177 -22.41 -3.32 -5.16
N PRO A 178 -23.07 -4.21 -5.94
CA PRO A 178 -23.84 -3.79 -7.10
C PRO A 178 -24.88 -2.74 -6.70
N LEU A 179 -25.13 -1.76 -7.59
CA LEU A 179 -26.08 -0.68 -7.32
C LEU A 179 -27.47 -1.21 -6.96
N SER A 180 -27.89 -2.31 -7.58
CA SER A 180 -29.17 -3.00 -7.29
C SER A 180 -29.30 -3.51 -5.84
N ARG A 181 -28.18 -3.75 -5.17
CA ARG A 181 -28.12 -4.20 -3.76
C ARG A 181 -27.78 -3.08 -2.78
N SER A 182 -27.67 -1.85 -3.26
CA SER A 182 -27.34 -0.68 -2.45
C SER A 182 -28.63 -0.03 -1.91
N HIS A 183 -28.47 0.83 -0.89
CA HIS A 183 -29.60 1.54 -0.31
C HIS A 183 -30.31 2.43 -1.35
N SER A 184 -31.63 2.61 -1.24
CA SER A 184 -32.47 3.31 -2.22
C SER A 184 -32.00 4.73 -2.55
N LEU A 185 -31.43 5.45 -1.59
CA LEU A 185 -30.85 6.78 -1.79
C LEU A 185 -29.65 6.73 -2.73
N MET A 186 -28.76 5.74 -2.56
CA MET A 186 -27.60 5.54 -3.44
C MET A 186 -28.05 5.17 -4.85
N GLN A 187 -29.05 4.28 -4.98
CA GLN A 187 -29.61 3.92 -6.28
C GLN A 187 -30.18 5.13 -7.02
N ARG A 188 -30.87 6.02 -6.28
CA ARG A 188 -31.46 7.23 -6.85
C ARG A 188 -30.38 8.21 -7.32
N PHE A 189 -29.31 8.39 -6.52
CA PHE A 189 -28.20 9.27 -6.85
C PHE A 189 -27.47 8.81 -8.12
N PHE A 190 -27.14 7.53 -8.22
CA PHE A 190 -26.37 7.00 -9.35
C PHE A 190 -27.20 6.66 -10.60
N ARG A 191 -28.53 6.67 -10.53
CA ARG A 191 -29.40 6.55 -11.72
C ARG A 191 -29.65 7.87 -12.41
N ASN A 192 -29.52 8.97 -11.70
CA ASN A 192 -29.81 10.32 -12.22
C ASN A 192 -28.56 11.05 -12.73
N ASN A 193 -27.38 10.43 -12.61
CA ASN A 193 -26.10 10.87 -13.15
C ASN A 193 -25.48 9.77 -14.01
#